data_c1218d64fdccfe6c0088642251c7679d
#
_entry.id   c1218d64fdccfe6c0088642251c7679d
#
_cell.length_a   1.000
_cell.length_b   1.000
_cell.length_c   1.000
_cell.angle_alpha   90.00
_cell.angle_beta   90.00
_cell.angle_gamma   90.00
#
_symmetry.space_group_name_H-M   'P 1'
#
loop_
_entity.id
_entity.type
_entity.pdbx_description
1 polymer ?
#
loop_
_entity_poly.entity_id
_entity_poly.type
_entity_poly.pdbx_seq_one_letter_code
_entity_poly.pdbx_strand_id
1 'polypeptide(L)'
;MRTWKNQKIGVRLAVGIGAIIVLLVAITATAWVSLGDAGDNFADYSLLAQRAATSGQLNADILEARVNVKSFLIEDNAAATEQVEKSVATLLDDYKNGAALFAGTKDEAMMEKVDDLAKSFHDGFQKVAVLDGEQSQANAKMGDLEAKMEKDLGGILDGIGGDAAAAGQTLQLLLTARLHVARFLIEGSPDEAAQVHQELAALADRTAKLRDGLQD
;
A
#
# COMPACT_ATOMS: atom_id res chain seq x y z
N MET A 1 -41.02 74.06 2.85
CA MET A 1 -40.21 74.11 1.61
C MET A 1 -39.85 75.54 1.12
N ARG A 2 -39.66 76.51 2.01
CA ARG A 2 -39.39 77.88 1.60
C ARG A 2 -37.98 78.38 1.88
N THR A 3 -37.10 77.67 2.56
CA THR A 3 -35.77 78.09 3.00
C THR A 3 -34.66 77.99 1.95
N TRP A 4 -34.82 77.12 0.96
CA TRP A 4 -33.78 76.86 -0.09
C TRP A 4 -33.69 77.93 -1.17
N LYS A 5 -34.84 78.72 -1.41
CA LYS A 5 -34.86 79.69 -2.49
C LYS A 5 -34.09 81.02 -2.21
N ASN A 6 -33.77 81.32 -0.97
CA ASN A 6 -33.13 82.57 -0.59
C ASN A 6 -31.63 82.44 -0.26
N GLN A 7 -31.03 81.33 -0.41
CA GLN A 7 -29.58 81.15 -0.16
C GLN A 7 -28.74 81.56 -1.41
N LYS A 8 -27.59 82.20 -1.11
CA LYS A 8 -26.62 82.62 -2.13
C LYS A 8 -26.19 81.34 -2.97
N ILE A 9 -26.06 81.53 -4.29
CA ILE A 9 -25.75 80.42 -5.25
C ILE A 9 -24.52 79.62 -4.80
N GLY A 10 -23.50 80.31 -4.19
CA GLY A 10 -22.28 79.61 -3.68
C GLY A 10 -22.55 78.56 -2.56
N VAL A 11 -23.58 78.89 -1.65
CA VAL A 11 -23.95 77.97 -0.56
C VAL A 11 -24.64 76.71 -1.14
N ARG A 12 -25.48 76.88 -2.15
CA ARG A 12 -26.13 75.70 -2.84
C ARG A 12 -25.14 74.85 -3.54
N LEU A 13 -24.16 75.46 -4.21
CA LEU A 13 -23.07 74.70 -4.90
C LEU A 13 -22.19 73.98 -3.89
N ALA A 14 -21.82 74.63 -2.77
CA ALA A 14 -21.03 74.00 -1.71
C ALA A 14 -21.75 72.83 -1.04
N VAL A 15 -23.05 72.95 -0.77
CA VAL A 15 -23.85 71.82 -0.24
C VAL A 15 -23.96 70.63 -1.27
N GLY A 16 -24.17 71.00 -2.52
CA GLY A 16 -24.21 69.92 -3.60
C GLY A 16 -22.90 69.19 -3.76
N ILE A 17 -21.79 69.92 -3.82
CA ILE A 17 -20.46 69.36 -3.88
C ILE A 17 -20.10 68.54 -2.61
N GLY A 18 -20.47 69.12 -1.43
CA GLY A 18 -20.27 68.45 -0.14
C GLY A 18 -21.03 67.11 -0.06
N ALA A 19 -22.28 67.08 -0.53
CA ALA A 19 -23.07 65.83 -0.60
C ALA A 19 -22.45 64.78 -1.52
N ILE A 20 -21.91 65.18 -2.68
CA ILE A 20 -21.22 64.29 -3.60
C ILE A 20 -19.94 63.72 -2.96
N ILE A 21 -19.16 64.56 -2.26
CA ILE A 21 -17.93 64.13 -1.58
C ILE A 21 -18.28 63.11 -0.48
N VAL A 22 -19.32 63.37 0.33
CA VAL A 22 -19.76 62.45 1.38
C VAL A 22 -20.21 61.10 0.76
N LEU A 23 -20.96 61.16 -0.34
CA LEU A 23 -21.34 59.91 -1.06
C LEU A 23 -20.14 59.15 -1.62
N LEU A 24 -19.18 59.86 -2.20
CA LEU A 24 -17.94 59.23 -2.70
C LEU A 24 -17.15 58.58 -1.56
N VAL A 25 -17.00 59.23 -0.42
CA VAL A 25 -16.33 58.67 0.75
C VAL A 25 -17.09 57.45 1.27
N ALA A 26 -18.41 57.47 1.33
CA ALA A 26 -19.22 56.36 1.75
C ALA A 26 -19.08 55.17 0.80
N ILE A 27 -19.13 55.39 -0.51
CA ILE A 27 -18.93 54.33 -1.52
C ILE A 27 -17.51 53.74 -1.43
N THR A 28 -16.49 54.59 -1.29
CA THR A 28 -15.10 54.14 -1.16
C THR A 28 -14.91 53.32 0.11
N ALA A 29 -15.47 53.72 1.24
CA ALA A 29 -15.38 52.98 2.50
C ALA A 29 -16.08 51.62 2.41
N THR A 30 -17.29 51.58 1.83
CA THR A 30 -17.98 50.30 1.64
C THR A 30 -17.27 49.38 0.66
N ALA A 31 -16.72 49.92 -0.45
CA ALA A 31 -15.93 49.14 -1.41
C ALA A 31 -14.67 48.58 -0.77
N TRP A 32 -13.99 49.35 0.09
CA TRP A 32 -12.79 48.90 0.81
C TRP A 32 -13.09 47.72 1.75
N VAL A 33 -14.15 47.83 2.56
CA VAL A 33 -14.59 46.76 3.46
C VAL A 33 -14.98 45.49 2.64
N SER A 34 -15.81 45.66 1.61
CA SER A 34 -16.24 44.55 0.75
C SER A 34 -15.07 43.88 0.05
N LEU A 35 -14.03 44.59 -0.35
CA LEU A 35 -12.85 44.05 -0.99
C LEU A 35 -11.99 43.25 0.02
N GLY A 36 -11.91 43.77 1.29
CA GLY A 36 -11.26 43.02 2.38
C GLY A 36 -11.96 41.71 2.67
N ASP A 37 -13.28 41.74 2.88
CA ASP A 37 -14.11 40.55 3.12
C ASP A 37 -14.01 39.53 1.94
N ALA A 38 -13.98 40.04 0.70
CA ALA A 38 -13.80 39.20 -0.48
C ALA A 38 -12.41 38.56 -0.52
N GLY A 39 -11.36 39.29 -0.10
CA GLY A 39 -10.00 38.77 0.01
C GLY A 39 -9.88 37.65 1.05
N ASP A 40 -10.46 37.83 2.23
CA ASP A 40 -10.47 36.85 3.31
C ASP A 40 -11.24 35.57 2.90
N ASN A 41 -12.44 35.75 2.31
CA ASN A 41 -13.22 34.64 1.78
C ASN A 41 -12.48 33.84 0.67
N PHE A 42 -11.71 34.55 -0.19
CA PHE A 42 -10.91 33.91 -1.21
C PHE A 42 -9.74 33.13 -0.61
N ALA A 43 -9.09 33.63 0.42
CA ALA A 43 -8.04 32.93 1.14
C ALA A 43 -8.56 31.64 1.79
N ASP A 44 -9.71 31.72 2.47
CA ASP A 44 -10.38 30.56 3.07
C ASP A 44 -10.78 29.52 2.02
N TYR A 45 -11.35 29.96 0.89
CA TYR A 45 -11.69 29.08 -0.22
C TYR A 45 -10.45 28.40 -0.81
N SER A 46 -9.38 29.15 -1.00
CA SER A 46 -8.10 28.61 -1.50
C SER A 46 -7.54 27.54 -0.57
N LEU A 47 -7.60 27.77 0.74
CA LEU A 47 -7.16 26.80 1.75
C LEU A 47 -8.03 25.52 1.74
N LEU A 48 -9.34 25.66 1.64
CA LEU A 48 -10.25 24.53 1.51
C LEU A 48 -10.00 23.73 0.22
N ALA A 49 -9.75 24.42 -0.90
CA ALA A 49 -9.41 23.78 -2.17
C ALA A 49 -8.09 23.00 -2.07
N GLN A 50 -7.07 23.55 -1.41
CA GLN A 50 -5.81 22.85 -1.17
C GLN A 50 -6.00 21.60 -0.30
N ARG A 51 -6.78 21.69 0.79
CA ARG A 51 -7.12 20.54 1.64
C ARG A 51 -7.84 19.45 0.84
N ALA A 52 -8.82 19.84 0.03
CA ALA A 52 -9.56 18.88 -0.82
C ALA A 52 -8.63 18.22 -1.84
N ALA A 53 -7.73 18.97 -2.48
CA ALA A 53 -6.74 18.43 -3.41
C ALA A 53 -5.78 17.46 -2.72
N THR A 54 -5.23 17.82 -1.55
CA THR A 54 -4.35 16.94 -0.75
C THR A 54 -5.07 15.65 -0.35
N SER A 55 -6.32 15.75 0.13
CA SER A 55 -7.10 14.56 0.48
C SER A 55 -7.36 13.66 -0.74
N GLY A 56 -7.63 14.27 -1.91
CA GLY A 56 -7.78 13.56 -3.17
C GLY A 56 -6.49 12.84 -3.59
N GLN A 57 -5.35 13.51 -3.47
CA GLN A 57 -4.04 12.93 -3.76
C GLN A 57 -3.74 11.73 -2.84
N LEU A 58 -3.85 11.90 -1.54
CA LEU A 58 -3.63 10.81 -0.57
C LEU A 58 -4.54 9.60 -0.84
N ASN A 59 -5.79 9.84 -1.23
CA ASN A 59 -6.69 8.75 -1.61
C ASN A 59 -6.22 8.03 -2.89
N ALA A 60 -5.71 8.76 -3.88
CA ALA A 60 -5.14 8.17 -5.09
C ALA A 60 -3.89 7.32 -4.77
N ASP A 61 -3.00 7.82 -3.91
CA ASP A 61 -1.78 7.11 -3.49
C ASP A 61 -2.10 5.82 -2.73
N ILE A 62 -3.12 5.86 -1.85
CA ILE A 62 -3.61 4.65 -1.15
C ILE A 62 -4.13 3.62 -2.15
N LEU A 63 -4.89 4.05 -3.15
CA LEU A 63 -5.40 3.16 -4.19
C LEU A 63 -4.26 2.57 -5.04
N GLU A 64 -3.28 3.38 -5.40
CA GLU A 64 -2.08 2.93 -6.12
C GLU A 64 -1.30 1.90 -5.30
N ALA A 65 -1.01 2.18 -4.03
CA ALA A 65 -0.34 1.23 -3.14
C ALA A 65 -1.10 -0.11 -3.06
N ARG A 66 -2.44 -0.08 -2.96
CA ARG A 66 -3.26 -1.30 -2.97
C ARG A 66 -3.20 -2.07 -4.28
N VAL A 67 -3.19 -1.37 -5.42
CA VAL A 67 -3.03 -2.01 -6.74
C VAL A 67 -1.65 -2.67 -6.83
N ASN A 68 -0.59 -1.99 -6.41
CA ASN A 68 0.77 -2.51 -6.44
C ASN A 68 0.94 -3.73 -5.53
N VAL A 69 0.32 -3.76 -4.33
CA VAL A 69 0.29 -4.98 -3.49
C VAL A 69 -0.43 -6.12 -4.18
N LYS A 70 -1.54 -5.84 -4.86
CA LYS A 70 -2.24 -6.88 -5.62
C LYS A 70 -1.38 -7.42 -6.77
N SER A 71 -0.65 -6.56 -7.46
CA SER A 71 0.30 -6.97 -8.51
C SER A 71 1.43 -7.81 -7.92
N PHE A 72 2.00 -7.42 -6.77
CA PHE A 72 3.00 -8.21 -6.04
C PHE A 72 2.49 -9.63 -5.73
N LEU A 73 1.28 -9.77 -5.20
CA LEU A 73 0.69 -11.07 -4.88
C LEU A 73 0.41 -11.97 -6.12
N ILE A 74 0.38 -11.39 -7.33
CA ILE A 74 0.14 -12.13 -8.57
C ILE A 74 1.46 -12.43 -9.29
N GLU A 75 2.36 -11.46 -9.33
CA GLU A 75 3.57 -11.53 -10.16
C GLU A 75 4.77 -12.10 -9.42
N ASP A 76 4.77 -12.02 -8.10
CA ASP A 76 5.80 -12.57 -7.19
C ASP A 76 7.22 -12.29 -7.70
N ASN A 77 7.53 -11.00 -7.91
CA ASN A 77 8.84 -10.59 -8.40
C ASN A 77 9.36 -9.32 -7.71
N ALA A 78 10.69 -9.13 -7.77
CA ALA A 78 11.37 -8.00 -7.14
C ALA A 78 10.90 -6.64 -7.66
N ALA A 79 10.47 -6.54 -8.93
CA ALA A 79 9.98 -5.29 -9.50
C ALA A 79 8.63 -4.90 -8.90
N ALA A 80 7.74 -5.86 -8.64
CA ALA A 80 6.48 -5.61 -7.96
C ALA A 80 6.70 -5.17 -6.51
N THR A 81 7.66 -5.77 -5.80
CA THR A 81 8.06 -5.33 -4.45
C THR A 81 8.51 -3.87 -4.45
N GLU A 82 9.41 -3.49 -5.37
CA GLU A 82 9.90 -2.12 -5.50
C GLU A 82 8.77 -1.12 -5.80
N GLN A 83 7.78 -1.50 -6.61
CA GLN A 83 6.61 -0.66 -6.90
C GLN A 83 5.76 -0.40 -5.65
N VAL A 84 5.55 -1.40 -4.80
CA VAL A 84 4.83 -1.21 -3.53
C VAL A 84 5.60 -0.27 -2.63
N GLU A 85 6.89 -0.48 -2.43
CA GLU A 85 7.73 0.38 -1.58
C GLU A 85 7.71 1.83 -2.08
N LYS A 86 7.83 2.04 -3.38
CA LYS A 86 7.77 3.36 -3.99
C LYS A 86 6.42 4.04 -3.78
N SER A 87 5.31 3.34 -3.97
CA SER A 87 3.97 3.92 -3.78
C SER A 87 3.69 4.27 -2.32
N VAL A 88 4.16 3.46 -1.37
CA VAL A 88 4.04 3.79 0.07
C VAL A 88 4.94 4.97 0.45
N ALA A 89 6.15 5.04 -0.09
CA ALA A 89 7.04 6.18 0.13
C ALA A 89 6.43 7.49 -0.41
N THR A 90 5.80 7.44 -1.59
CA THR A 90 5.06 8.58 -2.18
C THR A 90 3.91 9.00 -1.26
N LEU A 91 3.08 8.06 -0.81
CA LEU A 91 1.99 8.33 0.13
C LEU A 91 2.46 9.03 1.41
N LEU A 92 3.56 8.54 2.01
CA LEU A 92 4.13 9.13 3.24
C LEU A 92 4.73 10.53 3.00
N ASP A 93 5.30 10.77 1.82
CA ASP A 93 5.84 12.08 1.45
C ASP A 93 4.72 13.11 1.19
N ASP A 94 3.70 12.72 0.44
CA ASP A 94 2.52 13.56 0.19
C ASP A 94 1.75 13.84 1.47
N TYR A 95 1.68 12.87 2.41
CA TYR A 95 1.16 13.11 3.75
C TYR A 95 1.97 14.20 4.48
N LYS A 96 3.30 14.08 4.55
CA LYS A 96 4.16 15.06 5.23
C LYS A 96 4.01 16.45 4.66
N ASN A 97 3.94 16.55 3.33
CA ASN A 97 3.79 17.82 2.63
C ASN A 97 2.42 18.46 2.87
N GLY A 98 1.38 17.65 3.02
CA GLY A 98 0.01 18.10 3.17
C GLY A 98 -0.50 18.25 4.61
N ALA A 99 0.10 17.56 5.59
CA ALA A 99 -0.40 17.48 6.96
C ALA A 99 -0.56 18.87 7.62
N ALA A 100 0.36 19.80 7.37
CA ALA A 100 0.32 21.16 7.92
C ALA A 100 -0.95 21.95 7.54
N LEU A 101 -1.58 21.61 6.40
CA LEU A 101 -2.84 22.24 5.96
C LEU A 101 -4.02 21.90 6.87
N PHE A 102 -3.94 20.83 7.64
CA PHE A 102 -5.01 20.32 8.50
C PHE A 102 -4.80 20.67 9.98
N ALA A 103 -3.64 21.21 10.34
CA ALA A 103 -3.33 21.59 11.73
C ALA A 103 -4.38 22.54 12.32
N GLY A 104 -4.85 22.24 13.52
CA GLY A 104 -5.91 23.01 14.22
C GLY A 104 -7.31 22.83 13.64
N THR A 105 -7.52 21.93 12.69
CA THR A 105 -8.85 21.62 12.13
C THR A 105 -9.45 20.38 12.78
N LYS A 106 -10.76 20.18 12.56
CA LYS A 106 -11.45 18.94 12.99
C LYS A 106 -10.92 17.67 12.31
N ASP A 107 -10.23 17.83 11.19
CA ASP A 107 -9.73 16.73 10.35
C ASP A 107 -8.27 16.36 10.68
N GLU A 108 -7.60 17.11 11.59
CA GLU A 108 -6.22 16.85 12.04
C GLU A 108 -6.04 15.41 12.58
N ALA A 109 -6.92 14.99 13.50
CA ALA A 109 -6.87 13.64 14.06
C ALA A 109 -7.12 12.53 13.03
N MET A 110 -7.81 12.85 11.93
CA MET A 110 -7.99 11.91 10.81
C MET A 110 -6.71 11.81 9.98
N MET A 111 -6.04 12.93 9.76
CA MET A 111 -4.74 12.96 9.08
C MET A 111 -3.67 12.16 9.84
N GLU A 112 -3.59 12.32 11.18
CA GLU A 112 -2.69 11.51 12.01
C GLU A 112 -2.94 9.99 11.84
N LYS A 113 -4.21 9.59 11.78
CA LYS A 113 -4.54 8.18 11.51
C LYS A 113 -4.11 7.69 10.13
N VAL A 114 -4.08 8.56 9.11
CA VAL A 114 -3.57 8.20 7.78
C VAL A 114 -2.09 7.86 7.86
N ASP A 115 -1.28 8.63 8.59
CA ASP A 115 0.14 8.37 8.81
C ASP A 115 0.37 7.03 9.52
N ASP A 116 -0.31 6.80 10.64
CA ASP A 116 -0.20 5.57 11.40
C ASP A 116 -0.59 4.33 10.58
N LEU A 117 -1.67 4.44 9.80
CA LEU A 117 -2.14 3.37 8.93
C LEU A 117 -1.18 3.12 7.77
N ALA A 118 -0.62 4.17 7.17
CA ALA A 118 0.37 4.04 6.09
C ALA A 118 1.65 3.36 6.58
N LYS A 119 2.14 3.72 7.76
CA LYS A 119 3.29 3.05 8.41
C LYS A 119 2.99 1.59 8.73
N SER A 120 1.83 1.33 9.34
CA SER A 120 1.40 -0.04 9.66
C SER A 120 1.24 -0.91 8.42
N PHE A 121 0.74 -0.32 7.32
CA PHE A 121 0.65 -0.98 6.03
C PHE A 121 2.04 -1.31 5.46
N HIS A 122 2.97 -0.36 5.50
CA HIS A 122 4.35 -0.58 5.09
C HIS A 122 5.03 -1.70 5.86
N ASP A 123 4.96 -1.67 7.19
CA ASP A 123 5.53 -2.69 8.06
C ASP A 123 4.91 -4.07 7.81
N GLY A 124 3.59 -4.09 7.57
CA GLY A 124 2.87 -5.31 7.21
C GLY A 124 3.34 -5.87 5.88
N PHE A 125 3.48 -5.01 4.87
CA PHE A 125 3.97 -5.41 3.56
C PHE A 125 5.41 -5.95 3.62
N GLN A 126 6.31 -5.29 4.33
CA GLN A 126 7.70 -5.77 4.48
C GLN A 126 7.76 -7.19 5.09
N LYS A 127 6.92 -7.48 6.09
CA LYS A 127 6.82 -8.83 6.64
C LYS A 127 6.35 -9.86 5.60
N VAL A 128 5.35 -9.49 4.79
CA VAL A 128 4.86 -10.37 3.71
C VAL A 128 5.96 -10.60 2.68
N ALA A 129 6.68 -9.56 2.25
CA ALA A 129 7.77 -9.68 1.28
C ALA A 129 8.93 -10.57 1.79
N VAL A 130 9.25 -10.49 3.09
CA VAL A 130 10.25 -11.38 3.70
C VAL A 130 9.78 -12.83 3.70
N LEU A 131 8.53 -13.09 4.12
CA LEU A 131 7.96 -14.44 4.15
C LEU A 131 7.88 -15.06 2.75
N ASP A 132 7.54 -14.25 1.76
CA ASP A 132 7.51 -14.64 0.36
C ASP A 132 8.90 -15.04 -0.15
N GLY A 133 9.92 -14.22 0.15
CA GLY A 133 11.31 -14.56 -0.14
C GLY A 133 11.80 -15.85 0.55
N GLU A 134 11.40 -16.08 1.81
CA GLU A 134 11.71 -17.32 2.53
C GLU A 134 10.99 -18.53 1.89
N GLN A 135 9.75 -18.37 1.48
CA GLN A 135 8.98 -19.39 0.77
C GLN A 135 9.63 -19.76 -0.57
N SER A 136 10.02 -18.76 -1.37
CA SER A 136 10.72 -18.96 -2.64
C SER A 136 12.04 -19.71 -2.46
N GLN A 137 12.84 -19.34 -1.44
CA GLN A 137 14.07 -20.05 -1.10
C GLN A 137 13.82 -21.50 -0.66
N ALA A 138 12.79 -21.73 0.15
CA ALA A 138 12.40 -23.07 0.58
C ALA A 138 11.97 -23.94 -0.62
N ASN A 139 11.20 -23.37 -1.54
CA ASN A 139 10.79 -24.05 -2.77
C ASN A 139 11.98 -24.39 -3.66
N ALA A 140 12.94 -23.48 -3.83
CA ALA A 140 14.16 -23.75 -4.59
C ALA A 140 14.99 -24.89 -3.95
N LYS A 141 15.19 -24.86 -2.64
CA LYS A 141 15.88 -25.94 -1.92
C LYS A 141 15.17 -27.28 -2.03
N MET A 142 13.84 -27.28 -2.00
CA MET A 142 13.06 -28.51 -2.24
C MET A 142 13.30 -29.05 -3.64
N GLY A 143 13.27 -28.20 -4.67
CA GLY A 143 13.55 -28.59 -6.04
C GLY A 143 14.96 -29.19 -6.20
N ASP A 144 15.96 -28.60 -5.59
CA ASP A 144 17.34 -29.11 -5.61
C ASP A 144 17.46 -30.48 -4.92
N LEU A 145 16.82 -30.65 -3.76
CA LEU A 145 16.80 -31.92 -3.03
C LEU A 145 16.07 -33.01 -3.83
N GLU A 146 14.95 -32.63 -4.46
CA GLU A 146 14.18 -33.53 -5.31
C GLU A 146 15.00 -34.03 -6.49
N ALA A 147 15.67 -33.15 -7.23
CA ALA A 147 16.52 -33.50 -8.35
C ALA A 147 17.68 -34.42 -7.91
N LYS A 148 18.24 -34.18 -6.72
CA LYS A 148 19.28 -35.05 -6.16
C LYS A 148 18.73 -36.40 -5.77
N MET A 149 17.57 -36.49 -5.12
CA MET A 149 16.94 -37.77 -4.79
C MET A 149 16.56 -38.58 -6.03
N GLU A 150 16.03 -37.94 -7.05
CA GLU A 150 15.68 -38.58 -8.34
C GLU A 150 16.93 -39.17 -8.99
N LYS A 151 18.04 -38.44 -9.00
CA LYS A 151 19.33 -38.91 -9.50
C LYS A 151 19.87 -40.08 -8.69
N ASP A 152 19.84 -39.99 -7.35
CA ASP A 152 20.36 -41.03 -6.46
C ASP A 152 19.51 -42.33 -6.59
N LEU A 153 18.16 -42.21 -6.65
CA LEU A 153 17.25 -43.32 -6.88
C LEU A 153 17.42 -43.95 -8.28
N GLY A 154 17.65 -43.12 -9.32
CA GLY A 154 17.97 -43.58 -10.64
C GLY A 154 19.27 -44.40 -10.67
N GLY A 155 20.30 -43.93 -9.97
CA GLY A 155 21.57 -44.67 -9.82
C GLY A 155 21.42 -46.03 -9.10
N ILE A 156 20.53 -46.09 -8.11
CA ILE A 156 20.17 -47.33 -7.42
C ILE A 156 19.44 -48.29 -8.37
N LEU A 157 18.48 -47.82 -9.16
CA LEU A 157 17.73 -48.60 -10.13
C LEU A 157 18.63 -49.22 -11.23
N ASP A 158 19.64 -48.49 -11.69
CA ASP A 158 20.56 -48.89 -12.72
C ASP A 158 21.63 -49.90 -12.20
N GLY A 159 21.93 -49.85 -10.88
CA GLY A 159 23.01 -50.62 -10.27
C GLY A 159 22.60 -51.96 -9.63
N ILE A 160 21.29 -52.19 -9.35
CA ILE A 160 20.87 -53.28 -8.47
C ILE A 160 19.63 -54.00 -9.03
N GLY A 161 19.83 -55.21 -9.61
CA GLY A 161 18.75 -56.07 -10.09
C GLY A 161 17.81 -56.66 -9.03
N GLY A 162 17.98 -56.35 -7.73
CA GLY A 162 17.20 -56.93 -6.63
C GLY A 162 16.26 -55.93 -5.91
N ASP A 163 16.61 -54.65 -5.84
CA ASP A 163 15.88 -53.62 -5.01
C ASP A 163 15.10 -52.61 -5.84
N ALA A 164 14.88 -52.87 -7.12
CA ALA A 164 14.10 -51.98 -7.99
C ALA A 164 12.68 -51.69 -7.43
N ALA A 165 12.07 -52.67 -6.74
CA ALA A 165 10.76 -52.52 -6.11
C ALA A 165 10.80 -51.52 -4.93
N ALA A 166 11.86 -51.55 -4.11
CA ALA A 166 12.05 -50.68 -2.96
C ALA A 166 12.37 -49.24 -3.42
N ALA A 167 13.20 -49.07 -4.45
CA ALA A 167 13.48 -47.78 -5.07
C ALA A 167 12.23 -47.17 -5.73
N GLY A 168 11.41 -47.97 -6.42
CA GLY A 168 10.12 -47.55 -7.00
C GLY A 168 9.12 -47.07 -5.94
N GLN A 169 9.02 -47.77 -4.82
CA GLN A 169 8.17 -47.32 -3.69
C GLN A 169 8.66 -46.01 -3.07
N THR A 170 9.96 -45.80 -2.96
CA THR A 170 10.54 -44.56 -2.43
C THR A 170 10.28 -43.39 -3.40
N LEU A 171 10.38 -43.60 -4.68
CA LEU A 171 10.02 -42.61 -5.71
C LEU A 171 8.52 -42.27 -5.63
N GLN A 172 7.64 -43.25 -5.44
CA GLN A 172 6.21 -43.01 -5.26
C GLN A 172 5.92 -42.13 -4.02
N LEU A 173 6.58 -42.43 -2.90
CA LEU A 173 6.45 -41.60 -1.68
C LEU A 173 6.93 -40.18 -1.93
N LEU A 174 8.04 -39.97 -2.65
CA LEU A 174 8.53 -38.63 -3.01
C LEU A 174 7.50 -37.86 -3.84
N LEU A 175 6.93 -38.49 -4.87
CA LEU A 175 5.91 -37.87 -5.72
C LEU A 175 4.64 -37.52 -4.94
N THR A 176 4.24 -38.36 -3.99
CA THR A 176 3.07 -38.11 -3.14
C THR A 176 3.33 -36.95 -2.19
N ALA A 177 4.49 -36.93 -1.52
CA ALA A 177 4.88 -35.81 -0.65
C ALA A 177 4.91 -34.49 -1.43
N ARG A 178 5.44 -34.48 -2.65
CA ARG A 178 5.44 -33.31 -3.54
C ARG A 178 4.02 -32.83 -3.87
N LEU A 179 3.09 -33.74 -4.14
CA LEU A 179 1.71 -33.36 -4.40
C LEU A 179 1.06 -32.70 -3.20
N HIS A 180 1.30 -33.21 -1.97
CA HIS A 180 0.77 -32.60 -0.76
C HIS A 180 1.43 -31.24 -0.45
N VAL A 181 2.73 -31.08 -0.72
CA VAL A 181 3.39 -29.77 -0.63
C VAL A 181 2.75 -28.78 -1.61
N ALA A 182 2.53 -29.16 -2.86
CA ALA A 182 1.89 -28.28 -3.85
C ALA A 182 0.47 -27.89 -3.44
N ARG A 183 -0.30 -28.82 -2.87
CA ARG A 183 -1.63 -28.54 -2.33
C ARG A 183 -1.58 -27.59 -1.12
N PHE A 184 -0.66 -27.85 -0.19
CA PHE A 184 -0.46 -26.95 0.96
C PHE A 184 -0.15 -25.52 0.53
N LEU A 185 0.71 -25.35 -0.47
CA LEU A 185 1.06 -24.02 -0.99
C LEU A 185 -0.13 -23.30 -1.67
N ILE A 186 -1.07 -24.06 -2.24
CA ILE A 186 -2.28 -23.50 -2.87
C ILE A 186 -3.39 -23.25 -1.85
N GLU A 187 -3.63 -24.18 -0.95
CA GLU A 187 -4.81 -24.20 -0.07
C GLU A 187 -4.52 -23.59 1.32
N GLY A 188 -3.24 -23.59 1.75
CA GLY A 188 -2.82 -23.11 3.07
C GLY A 188 -3.42 -23.93 4.23
N SER A 189 -3.87 -25.16 3.97
CA SER A 189 -4.61 -25.99 4.93
C SER A 189 -3.66 -26.59 5.97
N PRO A 190 -3.95 -26.48 7.29
CA PRO A 190 -3.20 -27.18 8.34
C PRO A 190 -3.20 -28.72 8.17
N ASP A 191 -4.26 -29.29 7.61
CA ASP A 191 -4.38 -30.72 7.38
C ASP A 191 -3.39 -31.18 6.30
N GLU A 192 -3.23 -30.41 5.21
CA GLU A 192 -2.23 -30.67 4.18
C GLU A 192 -0.80 -30.54 4.74
N ALA A 193 -0.54 -29.55 5.60
CA ALA A 193 0.76 -29.43 6.28
C ALA A 193 1.06 -30.67 7.13
N ALA A 194 0.08 -31.20 7.86
CA ALA A 194 0.24 -32.42 8.65
C ALA A 194 0.54 -33.64 7.77
N GLN A 195 -0.11 -33.76 6.62
CA GLN A 195 0.13 -34.82 5.64
C GLN A 195 1.55 -34.72 5.04
N VAL A 196 1.99 -33.50 4.68
CA VAL A 196 3.37 -33.28 4.22
C VAL A 196 4.39 -33.77 5.26
N HIS A 197 4.20 -33.42 6.54
CA HIS A 197 5.10 -33.87 7.61
C HIS A 197 5.11 -35.41 7.74
N GLN A 198 3.96 -36.04 7.67
CA GLN A 198 3.84 -37.50 7.79
C GLN A 198 4.53 -38.20 6.61
N GLU A 199 4.36 -37.73 5.38
CA GLU A 199 4.94 -38.29 4.20
C GLU A 199 6.45 -38.09 4.12
N LEU A 200 6.95 -36.92 4.51
CA LEU A 200 8.39 -36.66 4.64
C LEU A 200 9.04 -37.55 5.68
N ALA A 201 8.38 -37.83 6.81
CA ALA A 201 8.89 -38.78 7.82
C ALA A 201 8.93 -40.21 7.27
N ALA A 202 7.90 -40.64 6.55
CA ALA A 202 7.86 -41.97 5.91
C ALA A 202 8.94 -42.11 4.83
N LEU A 203 9.17 -41.04 4.05
CA LEU A 203 10.22 -41.00 3.03
C LEU A 203 11.62 -41.10 3.67
N ALA A 204 11.86 -40.37 4.77
CA ALA A 204 13.14 -40.42 5.51
C ALA A 204 13.41 -41.82 6.07
N ASP A 205 12.41 -42.49 6.69
CA ASP A 205 12.54 -43.87 7.21
C ASP A 205 12.84 -44.85 6.09
N ARG A 206 12.13 -44.74 4.95
CA ARG A 206 12.33 -45.62 3.82
C ARG A 206 13.72 -45.45 3.19
N THR A 207 14.17 -44.19 3.05
CA THR A 207 15.51 -43.90 2.51
C THR A 207 16.60 -44.43 3.43
N ALA A 208 16.43 -44.31 4.75
CA ALA A 208 17.36 -44.90 5.71
C ALA A 208 17.45 -46.42 5.57
N LYS A 209 16.30 -47.12 5.46
CA LYS A 209 16.25 -48.57 5.27
C LYS A 209 16.90 -49.03 3.95
N LEU A 210 16.67 -48.25 2.87
CA LEU A 210 17.35 -48.52 1.61
C LEU A 210 18.88 -48.37 1.73
N ARG A 211 19.34 -47.31 2.37
CA ARG A 211 20.79 -47.11 2.58
C ARG A 211 21.40 -48.20 3.41
N ASP A 212 20.76 -48.66 4.48
CA ASP A 212 21.26 -49.70 5.37
C ASP A 212 21.28 -51.03 4.68
N GLY A 213 20.26 -51.36 3.82
CA GLY A 213 20.23 -52.59 3.00
C GLY A 213 21.26 -52.63 1.85
N LEU A 214 21.83 -51.48 1.47
CA LEU A 214 22.92 -51.40 0.48
C LEU A 214 24.32 -51.61 1.08
N GLN A 215 24.44 -51.63 2.40
CA GLN A 215 25.72 -51.81 3.12
C GLN A 215 26.00 -53.24 3.52
N ASP A 216 25.00 -54.14 3.39
CA ASP A 216 25.10 -55.57 3.59
C ASP A 216 25.31 -56.33 2.26
#